data_b95700953df3c5f13a634f5b874a2398
#
_entry.id   b95700953df3c5f13a634f5b874a2398
#
_cell.length_a   1.000
_cell.length_b   1.000
_cell.length_c   1.000
_cell.angle_alpha   90.00
_cell.angle_beta   90.00
_cell.angle_gamma   90.00
#
_symmetry.space_group_name_H-M   'P 1'
#
loop_
_entity.id
_entity.type
_entity.pdbx_description
1 polymer ?
#
loop_
_entity_poly.entity_id
_entity_poly.type
_entity_poly.pdbx_seq_one_letter_code
_entity_poly.pdbx_strand_id
1 'polypeptide(L)'
;RQMCIRDSIWIAAKYLRLSIEDGDKAESESIVNQSILIDNYMKSTSDITIVETFKDDGFSGTDFKRPGFQAMLKAIENKEINCIIVKDLSRFGREHIDVDRYIQKVFPQLGVRFIAINDNYDSETANITDTHLVLPVKSFVNDTYCRQNSQKVRSHLSAKRNIGEYVGNYVSYGYKKCDADKSQIETDPVAAKHVSCLLYTSDAADD
;
A
#
# COMPACT_ATOMS: atom_id res chain seq x y z
N ARG A 1 20.99 -37.85 -8.48
CA ARG A 1 19.67 -37.97 -9.13
C ARG A 1 19.11 -36.58 -9.24
N GLN A 2 19.26 -35.97 -10.41
CA GLN A 2 18.51 -34.78 -10.79
C GLN A 2 17.03 -35.15 -10.87
N MET A 3 16.24 -34.69 -9.93
CA MET A 3 14.81 -34.79 -10.01
C MET A 3 14.32 -33.84 -11.10
N CYS A 4 13.63 -34.35 -12.09
CA CYS A 4 13.03 -33.56 -13.17
C CYS A 4 11.98 -32.65 -12.58
N ILE A 5 12.25 -31.31 -12.56
CA ILE A 5 11.40 -30.25 -12.02
C ILE A 5 10.31 -29.85 -13.04
N ARG A 6 9.95 -30.68 -14.02
CA ARG A 6 9.11 -30.27 -15.15
C ARG A 6 7.62 -30.55 -15.05
N ASP A 7 7.12 -31.13 -13.94
CA ASP A 7 5.69 -31.46 -13.82
C ASP A 7 5.01 -30.86 -12.56
N SER A 8 5.61 -29.84 -11.93
CA SER A 8 4.96 -29.16 -10.80
C SER A 8 3.99 -28.12 -11.32
N ILE A 9 2.68 -28.44 -11.28
CA ILE A 9 1.62 -27.43 -11.48
C ILE A 9 1.67 -26.50 -10.27
N TRP A 10 1.98 -25.23 -10.52
CA TRP A 10 1.95 -24.20 -9.49
C TRP A 10 0.51 -23.78 -9.19
N ILE A 11 0.07 -23.98 -7.95
CA ILE A 11 -1.24 -23.54 -7.45
C ILE A 11 -1.06 -22.12 -6.90
N ALA A 12 -1.49 -21.13 -7.67
CA ALA A 12 -1.19 -19.73 -7.39
C ALA A 12 -2.34 -18.97 -6.76
N ALA A 13 -1.99 -17.98 -5.94
CA ALA A 13 -2.91 -16.94 -5.51
C ALA A 13 -2.42 -15.56 -5.99
N LYS A 14 -3.37 -14.69 -6.36
CA LYS A 14 -3.11 -13.27 -6.55
C LYS A 14 -3.12 -12.58 -5.21
N TYR A 15 -2.17 -11.70 -4.97
CA TYR A 15 -2.23 -10.79 -3.83
C TYR A 15 -2.29 -9.34 -4.33
N LEU A 16 -3.36 -8.64 -3.95
CA LEU A 16 -3.69 -7.29 -4.40
C LEU A 16 -3.77 -6.36 -3.19
N ARG A 17 -3.15 -5.18 -3.27
CA ARG A 17 -3.18 -4.20 -2.18
C ARG A 17 -3.37 -2.78 -2.67
N LEU A 18 -4.18 -2.02 -1.92
CA LEU A 18 -4.31 -0.58 -2.04
C LEU A 18 -4.01 0.13 -0.74
N SER A 19 -3.45 1.33 -0.84
CA SER A 19 -3.21 2.22 0.29
C SER A 19 -4.37 3.21 0.44
N ILE A 20 -4.65 3.64 1.68
CA ILE A 20 -5.65 4.68 2.01
C ILE A 20 -5.40 6.01 1.26
N GLU A 21 -4.18 6.24 0.82
CA GLU A 21 -3.74 7.50 0.17
C GLU A 21 -4.27 7.66 -1.27
N ASP A 22 -4.80 6.60 -1.89
CA ASP A 22 -5.18 6.60 -3.31
C ASP A 22 -6.63 7.10 -3.59
N GLY A 23 -7.46 7.37 -2.56
CA GLY A 23 -8.82 7.98 -2.63
C GLY A 23 -9.95 7.07 -3.16
N ASP A 24 -11.18 7.24 -2.65
CA ASP A 24 -12.32 6.30 -2.76
C ASP A 24 -12.79 5.88 -4.18
N LYS A 25 -12.49 6.65 -5.24
CA LYS A 25 -12.92 6.30 -6.61
C LYS A 25 -11.84 5.68 -7.48
N ALA A 26 -10.58 6.01 -7.20
CA ALA A 26 -9.42 5.43 -7.90
C ALA A 26 -9.09 4.00 -7.38
N GLU A 27 -9.58 3.66 -6.19
CA GLU A 27 -9.28 2.42 -5.48
C GLU A 27 -9.82 1.17 -6.20
N SER A 28 -11.09 1.18 -6.55
CA SER A 28 -11.73 0.05 -7.26
C SER A 28 -11.06 -0.22 -8.62
N GLU A 29 -10.75 0.82 -9.39
CA GLU A 29 -10.06 0.67 -10.68
C GLU A 29 -8.64 0.14 -10.54
N SER A 30 -7.91 0.54 -9.49
CA SER A 30 -6.52 0.11 -9.29
C SER A 30 -6.41 -1.37 -8.90
N ILE A 31 -7.32 -1.92 -8.07
CA ILE A 31 -7.38 -3.37 -7.77
C ILE A 31 -7.74 -4.17 -9.03
N VAL A 32 -8.73 -3.70 -9.78
CA VAL A 32 -9.14 -4.32 -11.04
C VAL A 32 -7.97 -4.33 -12.04
N ASN A 33 -7.28 -3.19 -12.20
CA ASN A 33 -6.11 -3.09 -13.08
C ASN A 33 -4.95 -4.00 -12.66
N GLN A 34 -4.70 -4.16 -11.35
CA GLN A 34 -3.72 -5.13 -10.86
C GLN A 34 -4.11 -6.57 -11.23
N SER A 35 -5.40 -6.93 -11.04
CA SER A 35 -5.89 -8.26 -11.41
C SER A 35 -5.78 -8.52 -12.90
N ILE A 36 -6.20 -7.56 -13.75
CA ILE A 36 -6.12 -7.68 -15.22
C ILE A 36 -4.67 -7.86 -15.67
N LEU A 37 -3.72 -7.13 -15.07
CA LEU A 37 -2.30 -7.28 -15.40
C LEU A 37 -1.81 -8.69 -15.08
N ILE A 38 -2.17 -9.23 -13.91
CA ILE A 38 -1.81 -10.60 -13.52
C ILE A 38 -2.48 -11.61 -14.47
N ASP A 39 -3.76 -11.44 -14.81
CA ASP A 39 -4.47 -12.33 -15.74
C ASP A 39 -3.86 -12.32 -17.15
N ASN A 40 -3.39 -11.17 -17.61
CA ASN A 40 -2.71 -11.07 -18.90
C ASN A 40 -1.34 -11.77 -18.87
N TYR A 41 -0.58 -11.64 -17.78
CA TYR A 41 0.68 -12.36 -17.59
C TYR A 41 0.46 -13.88 -17.62
N MET A 42 -0.61 -14.35 -16.97
CA MET A 42 -0.96 -15.77 -16.92
C MET A 42 -1.33 -16.38 -18.26
N LYS A 43 -1.79 -15.60 -19.24
CA LYS A 43 -2.06 -16.09 -20.60
C LYS A 43 -0.79 -16.61 -21.31
N SER A 44 0.37 -16.13 -20.92
CA SER A 44 1.67 -16.53 -21.44
C SER A 44 2.33 -17.66 -20.65
N THR A 45 1.73 -18.09 -19.54
CA THR A 45 2.30 -19.04 -18.58
C THR A 45 1.38 -20.24 -18.43
N SER A 46 1.82 -21.43 -18.81
CA SER A 46 0.98 -22.65 -18.86
C SER A 46 1.15 -23.55 -17.62
N ASP A 47 2.15 -23.31 -16.78
CA ASP A 47 2.52 -24.13 -15.62
C ASP A 47 1.92 -23.64 -14.29
N ILE A 48 1.14 -22.56 -14.32
CA ILE A 48 0.55 -21.93 -13.13
C ILE A 48 -0.96 -21.89 -13.25
N THR A 49 -1.67 -22.27 -12.17
CA THR A 49 -3.14 -22.18 -12.08
C THR A 49 -3.51 -21.27 -10.91
N ILE A 50 -4.28 -20.20 -11.17
CA ILE A 50 -4.78 -19.31 -10.13
C ILE A 50 -6.04 -19.92 -9.50
N VAL A 51 -6.04 -20.14 -8.20
CA VAL A 51 -7.17 -20.69 -7.44
C VAL A 51 -7.82 -19.67 -6.53
N GLU A 52 -7.07 -18.64 -6.08
CA GLU A 52 -7.58 -17.69 -5.09
C GLU A 52 -7.04 -16.28 -5.31
N THR A 53 -7.73 -15.29 -4.73
CA THR A 53 -7.32 -13.88 -4.75
C THR A 53 -7.48 -13.28 -3.37
N PHE A 54 -6.36 -12.88 -2.75
CA PHE A 54 -6.33 -12.17 -1.48
C PHE A 54 -6.24 -10.67 -1.73
N LYS A 55 -7.02 -9.90 -0.97
CA LYS A 55 -7.10 -8.44 -1.12
C LYS A 55 -6.94 -7.76 0.23
N ASP A 56 -6.12 -6.72 0.27
CA ASP A 56 -6.04 -5.80 1.40
C ASP A 56 -6.28 -4.37 0.88
N ASP A 57 -7.48 -3.86 1.16
CA ASP A 57 -7.91 -2.53 0.78
C ASP A 57 -7.85 -1.59 1.99
N GLY A 58 -7.32 -0.38 1.79
CA GLY A 58 -7.19 0.60 2.85
C GLY A 58 -6.07 0.30 3.89
N PHE A 59 -5.17 -0.64 3.62
CA PHE A 59 -4.08 -0.97 4.54
C PHE A 59 -2.73 -0.43 4.07
N SER A 60 -1.94 0.11 5.03
CA SER A 60 -0.56 0.52 4.75
C SER A 60 0.30 -0.68 4.35
N GLY A 61 1.27 -0.45 3.46
CA GLY A 61 2.26 -1.45 3.08
C GLY A 61 3.34 -1.73 4.14
N THR A 62 3.33 -0.99 5.26
CA THR A 62 4.35 -1.09 6.32
C THR A 62 4.05 -2.17 7.36
N ASP A 63 2.83 -2.69 7.43
CA ASP A 63 2.44 -3.72 8.38
C ASP A 63 1.97 -5.00 7.65
N PHE A 64 2.43 -6.16 8.09
CA PHE A 64 2.05 -7.49 7.60
C PHE A 64 0.92 -8.15 8.42
N LYS A 65 0.32 -7.46 9.38
CA LYS A 65 -0.86 -7.94 10.14
C LYS A 65 -2.18 -7.77 9.39
N ARG A 66 -2.12 -7.47 8.11
CA ARG A 66 -3.28 -7.28 7.22
C ARG A 66 -4.10 -8.57 7.09
N PRO A 67 -5.44 -8.49 7.09
CA PRO A 67 -6.30 -9.68 7.05
C PRO A 67 -6.08 -10.55 5.82
N GLY A 68 -6.00 -9.96 4.61
CA GLY A 68 -5.77 -10.69 3.36
C GLY A 68 -4.39 -11.35 3.34
N PHE A 69 -3.35 -10.66 3.83
CA PHE A 69 -2.01 -11.21 3.94
C PHE A 69 -1.97 -12.40 4.92
N GLN A 70 -2.62 -12.28 6.07
CA GLN A 70 -2.69 -13.37 7.05
C GLN A 70 -3.47 -14.58 6.53
N ALA A 71 -4.55 -14.34 5.78
CA ALA A 71 -5.31 -15.42 5.12
C ALA A 71 -4.45 -16.14 4.08
N MET A 72 -3.68 -15.39 3.27
CA MET A 72 -2.74 -15.93 2.31
C MET A 72 -1.67 -16.80 2.98
N LEU A 73 -1.09 -16.35 4.10
CA LEU A 73 -0.10 -17.16 4.84
C LEU A 73 -0.70 -18.47 5.36
N LYS A 74 -1.93 -18.43 5.87
CA LYS A 74 -2.64 -19.66 6.32
C LYS A 74 -2.88 -20.63 5.15
N ALA A 75 -3.27 -20.13 3.98
CA ALA A 75 -3.44 -20.97 2.79
C ALA A 75 -2.11 -21.62 2.35
N ILE A 76 -0.99 -20.92 2.51
CA ILE A 76 0.35 -21.48 2.28
C ILE A 76 0.67 -22.57 3.30
N GLU A 77 0.47 -22.31 4.58
CA GLU A 77 0.71 -23.28 5.67
C GLU A 77 -0.13 -24.54 5.50
N ASN A 78 -1.39 -24.38 5.06
CA ASN A 78 -2.30 -25.49 4.75
C ASN A 78 -1.94 -26.21 3.43
N LYS A 79 -0.94 -25.71 2.66
CA LYS A 79 -0.56 -26.22 1.33
C LYS A 79 -1.67 -26.14 0.28
N GLU A 80 -2.59 -25.21 0.45
CA GLU A 80 -3.66 -24.92 -0.53
C GLU A 80 -3.11 -24.17 -1.73
N ILE A 81 -2.06 -23.34 -1.51
CA ILE A 81 -1.31 -22.60 -2.53
C ILE A 81 0.18 -22.77 -2.33
N ASN A 82 0.93 -22.78 -3.42
CA ASN A 82 2.40 -22.85 -3.43
C ASN A 82 3.04 -21.81 -4.35
N CYS A 83 2.26 -20.84 -4.85
CA CYS A 83 2.73 -19.73 -5.66
C CYS A 83 1.98 -18.46 -5.31
N ILE A 84 2.69 -17.34 -5.22
CA ILE A 84 2.14 -16.01 -4.99
C ILE A 84 2.49 -15.11 -6.15
N ILE A 85 1.51 -14.40 -6.70
CA ILE A 85 1.71 -13.46 -7.80
C ILE A 85 1.24 -12.08 -7.37
N VAL A 86 2.14 -11.10 -7.50
CA VAL A 86 1.87 -9.69 -7.23
C VAL A 86 2.18 -8.83 -8.46
N LYS A 87 1.58 -7.66 -8.55
CA LYS A 87 1.93 -6.70 -9.59
C LYS A 87 3.38 -6.25 -9.47
N ASP A 88 3.78 -5.81 -8.28
CA ASP A 88 5.11 -5.33 -7.94
C ASP A 88 5.41 -5.53 -6.44
N LEU A 89 6.68 -5.41 -6.05
CA LEU A 89 7.12 -5.58 -4.67
C LEU A 89 6.47 -4.59 -3.70
N SER A 90 6.15 -3.37 -4.17
CA SER A 90 5.52 -2.36 -3.32
C SER A 90 4.10 -2.75 -2.91
N ARG A 91 3.41 -3.58 -3.72
CA ARG A 91 2.09 -4.15 -3.39
C ARG A 91 2.21 -5.26 -2.36
N PHE A 92 3.28 -6.05 -2.40
CA PHE A 92 3.56 -7.05 -1.38
C PHE A 92 3.86 -6.39 -0.02
N GLY A 93 4.82 -5.44 0.03
CA GLY A 93 5.17 -4.69 1.23
C GLY A 93 6.01 -3.45 0.91
N ARG A 94 5.98 -2.46 1.82
CA ARG A 94 6.83 -1.26 1.74
C ARG A 94 8.05 -1.36 2.67
N GLU A 95 7.96 -2.15 3.74
CA GLU A 95 9.09 -2.38 4.65
C GLU A 95 10.02 -3.42 4.03
N HIS A 96 11.18 -2.96 3.56
CA HIS A 96 12.14 -3.80 2.81
C HIS A 96 12.66 -4.98 3.63
N ILE A 97 12.88 -4.81 4.94
CA ILE A 97 13.41 -5.87 5.82
C ILE A 97 12.45 -7.06 5.89
N ASP A 98 11.16 -6.78 6.03
CA ASP A 98 10.14 -7.83 6.10
C ASP A 98 9.88 -8.46 4.73
N VAL A 99 9.86 -7.66 3.64
CA VAL A 99 9.76 -8.17 2.27
C VAL A 99 10.88 -9.15 1.98
N ASP A 100 12.13 -8.75 2.25
CA ASP A 100 13.31 -9.59 2.05
C ASP A 100 13.25 -10.86 2.92
N ARG A 101 12.81 -10.75 4.16
CA ARG A 101 12.62 -11.90 5.05
C ARG A 101 11.66 -12.94 4.47
N TYR A 102 10.50 -12.49 3.96
CA TYR A 102 9.54 -13.41 3.35
C TYR A 102 10.07 -14.03 2.08
N ILE A 103 10.62 -13.24 1.16
CA ILE A 103 11.05 -13.72 -0.16
C ILE A 103 12.33 -14.58 -0.07
N GLN A 104 13.29 -14.20 0.79
CA GLN A 104 14.57 -14.91 0.86
C GLN A 104 14.60 -16.06 1.85
N LYS A 105 13.73 -16.06 2.87
CA LYS A 105 13.75 -17.07 3.95
C LYS A 105 12.45 -17.86 4.04
N VAL A 106 11.33 -17.18 4.26
CA VAL A 106 10.06 -17.85 4.61
C VAL A 106 9.51 -18.64 3.42
N PHE A 107 9.38 -18.00 2.25
CA PHE A 107 8.82 -18.67 1.07
C PHE A 107 9.68 -19.81 0.54
N PRO A 108 11.01 -19.70 0.43
CA PRO A 108 11.85 -20.84 0.06
C PRO A 108 11.76 -22.02 1.04
N GLN A 109 11.67 -21.75 2.36
CA GLN A 109 11.51 -22.80 3.37
C GLN A 109 10.16 -23.54 3.25
N LEU A 110 9.12 -22.85 2.82
CA LEU A 110 7.77 -23.40 2.60
C LEU A 110 7.59 -23.96 1.18
N GLY A 111 8.59 -23.86 0.31
CA GLY A 111 8.50 -24.28 -1.09
C GLY A 111 7.54 -23.44 -1.92
N VAL A 112 7.43 -22.14 -1.62
CA VAL A 112 6.52 -21.20 -2.29
C VAL A 112 7.27 -20.39 -3.33
N ARG A 113 6.80 -20.44 -4.59
CA ARG A 113 7.26 -19.57 -5.67
C ARG A 113 6.65 -18.18 -5.52
N PHE A 114 7.46 -17.14 -5.69
CA PHE A 114 7.03 -15.75 -5.63
C PHE A 114 7.34 -15.00 -6.91
N ILE A 115 6.32 -14.36 -7.50
CA ILE A 115 6.42 -13.64 -8.78
C ILE A 115 5.96 -12.20 -8.60
N ALA A 116 6.83 -11.24 -8.94
CA ALA A 116 6.53 -9.81 -9.04
C ALA A 116 6.68 -9.35 -10.49
N ILE A 117 5.56 -9.12 -11.17
CA ILE A 117 5.52 -8.97 -12.65
C ILE A 117 6.29 -7.73 -13.10
N ASN A 118 5.97 -6.54 -12.58
CA ASN A 118 6.61 -5.29 -12.99
C ASN A 118 8.08 -5.20 -12.59
N ASP A 119 8.49 -5.95 -11.57
CA ASP A 119 9.88 -6.01 -11.12
C ASP A 119 10.68 -7.06 -11.90
N ASN A 120 10.04 -7.82 -12.80
CA ASN A 120 10.61 -8.95 -13.51
C ASN A 120 11.33 -9.93 -12.57
N TYR A 121 10.71 -10.19 -11.40
CA TYR A 121 11.25 -11.08 -10.40
C TYR A 121 10.40 -12.35 -10.30
N ASP A 122 11.07 -13.50 -10.38
CA ASP A 122 10.50 -14.82 -10.20
C ASP A 122 11.48 -15.68 -9.41
N SER A 123 11.09 -16.11 -8.23
CA SER A 123 11.97 -16.87 -7.32
C SER A 123 12.44 -18.22 -7.88
N GLU A 124 11.73 -18.79 -8.85
CA GLU A 124 12.12 -20.05 -9.53
C GLU A 124 13.29 -19.83 -10.50
N THR A 125 13.31 -18.71 -11.21
CA THR A 125 14.30 -18.41 -12.24
C THR A 125 15.37 -17.42 -11.80
N ALA A 126 15.16 -16.76 -10.64
CA ALA A 126 16.06 -15.75 -10.11
C ALA A 126 17.44 -16.34 -9.77
N ASN A 127 18.47 -15.66 -10.24
CA ASN A 127 19.84 -15.97 -9.85
C ASN A 127 20.14 -15.50 -8.42
N ILE A 128 21.22 -16.04 -7.81
CA ILE A 128 21.69 -15.60 -6.49
C ILE A 128 21.89 -14.08 -6.44
N THR A 129 22.44 -13.48 -7.49
CA THR A 129 22.64 -12.04 -7.60
C THR A 129 21.30 -11.28 -7.61
N ASP A 130 20.29 -11.78 -8.30
CA ASP A 130 18.98 -11.13 -8.37
C ASP A 130 18.30 -11.16 -7.00
N THR A 131 18.35 -12.28 -6.30
CA THR A 131 17.71 -12.44 -4.99
C THR A 131 18.46 -11.69 -3.89
N HIS A 132 19.78 -11.74 -3.84
CA HIS A 132 20.56 -11.19 -2.72
C HIS A 132 21.07 -9.77 -2.94
N LEU A 133 21.06 -9.24 -4.14
CA LEU A 133 21.54 -7.89 -4.45
C LEU A 133 20.45 -7.03 -5.10
N VAL A 134 19.88 -7.47 -6.21
CA VAL A 134 18.93 -6.64 -6.99
C VAL A 134 17.62 -6.44 -6.23
N LEU A 135 17.08 -7.49 -5.63
CA LEU A 135 15.82 -7.42 -4.88
C LEU A 135 15.92 -6.48 -3.66
N PRO A 136 16.89 -6.61 -2.75
CA PRO A 136 17.07 -5.67 -1.63
C PRO A 136 17.29 -4.23 -2.08
N VAL A 137 18.05 -3.99 -3.15
CA VAL A 137 18.25 -2.65 -3.71
C VAL A 137 16.94 -2.05 -4.22
N LYS A 138 16.14 -2.79 -4.96
CA LYS A 138 14.82 -2.34 -5.43
C LYS A 138 13.88 -2.02 -4.26
N SER A 139 13.82 -2.89 -3.26
CA SER A 139 13.01 -2.68 -2.06
C SER A 139 13.47 -1.44 -1.29
N PHE A 140 14.76 -1.24 -1.11
CA PHE A 140 15.35 -0.07 -0.47
C PHE A 140 15.05 1.24 -1.23
N VAL A 141 15.15 1.24 -2.56
CA VAL A 141 14.81 2.40 -3.40
C VAL A 141 13.33 2.77 -3.23
N ASN A 142 12.43 1.79 -3.23
CA ASN A 142 11.01 2.01 -3.04
C ASN A 142 10.69 2.64 -1.65
N ASP A 143 11.30 2.13 -0.58
CA ASP A 143 11.15 2.69 0.78
C ASP A 143 11.70 4.12 0.85
N THR A 144 12.90 4.36 0.32
CA THR A 144 13.52 5.68 0.27
C THR A 144 12.67 6.68 -0.48
N TYR A 145 12.06 6.28 -1.60
CA TYR A 145 11.16 7.13 -2.38
C TYR A 145 9.93 7.55 -1.57
N CYS A 146 9.31 6.62 -0.85
CA CYS A 146 8.17 6.92 0.02
C CYS A 146 8.54 7.92 1.14
N ARG A 147 9.69 7.73 1.78
CA ARG A 147 10.21 8.66 2.83
C ARG A 147 10.48 10.05 2.27
N GLN A 148 11.15 10.15 1.12
CA GLN A 148 11.45 11.42 0.47
C GLN A 148 10.18 12.16 0.05
N ASN A 149 9.18 11.45 -0.49
CA ASN A 149 7.91 12.05 -0.87
C ASN A 149 7.17 12.61 0.36
N SER A 150 7.13 11.86 1.47
CA SER A 150 6.58 12.34 2.73
C SER A 150 7.28 13.60 3.24
N GLN A 151 8.60 13.65 3.17
CA GLN A 151 9.37 14.85 3.55
C GLN A 151 9.05 16.05 2.66
N LYS A 152 8.97 15.85 1.33
CA LYS A 152 8.61 16.91 0.39
C LYS A 152 7.22 17.47 0.67
N VAL A 153 6.23 16.60 0.90
CA VAL A 153 4.86 17.03 1.23
C VAL A 153 4.83 17.81 2.54
N ARG A 154 5.49 17.31 3.60
CA ARG A 154 5.57 18.02 4.90
C ARG A 154 6.25 19.38 4.78
N SER A 155 7.35 19.46 4.04
CA SER A 155 8.07 20.71 3.79
C SER A 155 7.19 21.71 3.04
N HIS A 156 6.48 21.27 2.00
CA HIS A 156 5.55 22.11 1.24
C HIS A 156 4.40 22.64 2.12
N LEU A 157 3.78 21.76 2.93
CA LEU A 157 2.71 22.17 3.85
C LEU A 157 3.23 23.12 4.94
N SER A 158 4.46 22.89 5.44
CA SER A 158 5.09 23.80 6.41
C SER A 158 5.34 25.18 5.80
N ALA A 159 5.86 25.24 4.57
CA ALA A 159 6.08 26.50 3.86
C ALA A 159 4.75 27.27 3.68
N LYS A 160 3.67 26.59 3.28
CA LYS A 160 2.35 27.18 3.16
C LYS A 160 1.83 27.75 4.48
N ARG A 161 1.97 27.01 5.57
CA ARG A 161 1.59 27.48 6.91
C ARG A 161 2.39 28.72 7.34
N ASN A 162 3.68 28.76 7.04
CA ASN A 162 4.54 29.89 7.40
C ASN A 162 4.18 31.20 6.67
N ILE A 163 3.58 31.13 5.49
CA ILE A 163 3.06 32.30 4.77
C ILE A 163 1.59 32.59 5.10
N GLY A 164 1.00 31.85 6.07
CA GLY A 164 -0.37 32.08 6.53
C GLY A 164 -1.47 31.39 5.71
N GLU A 165 -1.10 30.50 4.76
CA GLU A 165 -2.10 29.75 4.02
C GLU A 165 -2.73 28.64 4.87
N TYR A 166 -4.05 28.53 4.76
CA TYR A 166 -4.79 27.44 5.38
C TYR A 166 -4.65 26.15 4.53
N VAL A 167 -4.08 25.12 5.14
CA VAL A 167 -3.78 23.84 4.45
C VAL A 167 -4.73 22.69 4.80
N GLY A 168 -5.76 22.95 5.62
CA GLY A 168 -6.74 21.94 6.00
C GLY A 168 -7.80 21.69 4.92
N ASN A 169 -8.26 20.43 4.81
CA ASN A 169 -9.36 20.09 3.91
C ASN A 169 -10.68 20.66 4.41
N TYR A 170 -10.92 20.60 5.72
CA TYR A 170 -12.14 21.08 6.40
C TYR A 170 -11.79 22.21 7.35
N VAL A 171 -12.67 23.17 7.45
CA VAL A 171 -12.54 24.34 8.34
C VAL A 171 -13.31 24.07 9.62
N SER A 172 -12.80 24.52 10.76
CA SER A 172 -13.50 24.42 12.05
C SER A 172 -14.81 25.21 12.04
N TYR A 173 -15.80 24.74 12.80
CA TYR A 173 -17.07 25.43 12.94
C TYR A 173 -16.84 26.86 13.44
N GLY A 174 -17.50 27.83 12.84
CA GLY A 174 -17.30 29.28 13.08
C GLY A 174 -16.48 29.96 12.00
N TYR A 175 -15.84 29.18 11.11
CA TYR A 175 -15.06 29.67 9.98
C TYR A 175 -15.54 29.05 8.68
N LYS A 176 -15.28 29.70 7.55
CA LYS A 176 -15.47 29.19 6.19
C LYS A 176 -14.28 29.53 5.31
N LYS A 177 -14.08 28.78 4.23
CA LYS A 177 -13.05 29.14 3.24
C LYS A 177 -13.50 30.37 2.46
N CYS A 178 -12.57 31.29 2.20
CA CYS A 178 -12.84 32.44 1.38
C CYS A 178 -13.18 32.00 -0.06
N ASP A 179 -14.21 32.60 -0.66
CA ASP A 179 -14.64 32.26 -2.01
C ASP A 179 -13.62 32.70 -3.07
N ALA A 180 -12.89 33.78 -2.82
CA ALA A 180 -11.86 34.30 -3.71
C ALA A 180 -10.56 33.51 -3.65
N ASP A 181 -10.19 33.01 -2.47
CA ASP A 181 -8.95 32.23 -2.25
C ASP A 181 -9.19 31.14 -1.20
N LYS A 182 -9.30 29.91 -1.67
CA LYS A 182 -9.52 28.72 -0.80
C LYS A 182 -8.37 28.41 0.15
N SER A 183 -7.22 29.06 0.01
CA SER A 183 -6.09 28.98 0.93
C SER A 183 -6.24 29.90 2.13
N GLN A 184 -7.28 30.74 2.17
CA GLN A 184 -7.61 31.62 3.29
C GLN A 184 -8.95 31.21 3.92
N ILE A 185 -9.05 31.49 5.22
CA ILE A 185 -10.26 31.27 5.97
C ILE A 185 -10.80 32.61 6.51
N GLU A 186 -12.10 32.77 6.52
CA GLU A 186 -12.80 33.90 7.10
C GLU A 186 -13.84 33.44 8.12
N THR A 187 -14.27 34.32 8.98
CA THR A 187 -15.34 34.02 9.97
C THR A 187 -16.67 33.85 9.27
N ASP A 188 -17.41 32.79 9.60
CA ASP A 188 -18.79 32.62 9.22
C ASP A 188 -19.65 33.45 10.16
N PRO A 189 -20.41 34.51 9.67
CA PRO A 189 -21.12 35.41 10.53
C PRO A 189 -22.20 34.77 11.41
N VAL A 190 -22.76 33.65 10.97
CA VAL A 190 -23.81 32.91 11.69
C VAL A 190 -23.16 31.95 12.68
N ALA A 191 -22.26 31.09 12.22
CA ALA A 191 -21.64 30.08 13.06
C ALA A 191 -20.70 30.68 14.12
N ALA A 192 -20.02 31.78 13.81
CA ALA A 192 -19.14 32.46 14.75
C ALA A 192 -19.87 33.02 15.97
N LYS A 193 -21.13 33.52 15.80
CA LYS A 193 -21.97 33.97 16.93
C LYS A 193 -22.28 32.83 17.89
N HIS A 194 -22.56 31.64 17.39
CA HIS A 194 -22.82 30.47 18.23
C HIS A 194 -21.58 30.07 19.04
N VAL A 195 -20.39 30.06 18.39
CA VAL A 195 -19.12 29.76 19.05
C VAL A 195 -18.82 30.79 20.15
N SER A 196 -18.97 32.08 19.82
CA SER A 196 -18.75 33.16 20.80
C SER A 196 -19.69 33.05 22.00
N CYS A 197 -20.96 32.72 21.79
CA CYS A 197 -21.93 32.49 22.86
C CYS A 197 -21.54 31.32 23.77
N LEU A 198 -21.10 30.19 23.15
CA LEU A 198 -20.64 29.00 23.89
C LEU A 198 -19.40 29.30 24.74
N LEU A 199 -18.42 30.02 24.20
CA LEU A 199 -17.21 30.38 24.93
C LEU A 199 -17.53 31.30 26.12
N TYR A 200 -18.41 32.31 25.92
CA TYR A 200 -18.82 33.21 26.98
C TYR A 200 -19.56 32.48 28.13
N THR A 201 -20.41 31.50 27.80
CA THR A 201 -21.11 30.70 28.83
C THR A 201 -20.18 29.75 29.57
N SER A 202 -19.11 29.26 28.93
CA SER A 202 -18.09 28.42 29.58
C SER A 202 -17.26 29.23 30.58
N ASP A 203 -16.77 30.41 30.17
CA ASP A 203 -16.00 31.30 31.06
C ASP A 203 -16.80 31.79 32.27
N ALA A 204 -18.12 32.02 32.11
CA ALA A 204 -19.00 32.41 33.20
C ALA A 204 -19.36 31.27 34.17
N ALA A 205 -19.07 30.04 33.86
CA ALA A 205 -19.29 28.88 34.72
C ALA A 205 -18.05 28.52 35.59
N ASP A 206 -16.91 29.12 35.29
CA ASP A 206 -15.65 28.91 36.03
C ASP A 206 -15.38 30.01 37.06
N ASP A 207 -16.22 31.09 37.12
CA ASP A 207 -16.27 32.14 38.17
C ASP A 207 -17.35 31.80 39.22
#